data_f5f46ebfa5ec1092cc6c5658c4fdfa75
#
_entry.id   f5f46ebfa5ec1092cc6c5658c4fdfa75
#
_cell.length_a   1.000
_cell.length_b   1.000
_cell.length_c   1.000
_cell.angle_alpha   90.00
_cell.angle_beta   90.00
_cell.angle_gamma   90.00
#
_symmetry.space_group_name_H-M   'P 1'
#
loop_
_entity.id
_entity.type
_entity.pdbx_description
1 polymer ?
#
loop_
_entity_poly.entity_id
_entity_poly.type
_entity_poly.pdbx_seq_one_letter_code
_entity_poly.pdbx_strand_id
1 'polypeptide(L)'
;MEHPRVRVSGLRYTVGGVEVLKGIDAVMPRDLITSVVGPSGAGKSTLLRAINRLVEPVAGEVYLDGRPTSGMDPLELRRRVGMVFQLPALFGVTVEDAVLYGVRLAGRNADAARLLEMAGLAGLGRDRDPRSLSVGEQQRVSIARALALEPEVLLMDEPTSALDEAARRRVEDLVKELRDRLGLTIVMVSHDIGQIERIADHVILVAAGRSEGQWSREGFFSGEGERARRFISGRL
;
A
#
# COMPACT_ATOMS: atom_id res chain seq x y z
N MET A 1 0.22 15.54 -20.41
CA MET A 1 -0.36 14.76 -19.29
C MET A 1 0.80 14.05 -18.61
N GLU A 2 1.01 14.28 -17.34
CA GLU A 2 2.03 13.56 -16.57
C GLU A 2 1.73 12.06 -16.57
N HIS A 3 2.77 11.26 -16.76
CA HIS A 3 2.64 9.81 -16.70
C HIS A 3 2.27 9.39 -15.25
N PRO A 4 1.35 8.45 -15.07
CA PRO A 4 1.04 7.94 -13.73
C PRO A 4 2.29 7.30 -13.11
N ARG A 5 2.36 7.27 -11.77
CA ARG A 5 3.45 6.61 -11.06
C ARG A 5 3.43 5.10 -11.32
N VAL A 6 2.26 4.49 -11.18
CA VAL A 6 2.06 3.07 -11.48
C VAL A 6 0.90 2.92 -12.48
N ARG A 7 1.11 2.10 -13.50
CA ARG A 7 0.06 1.66 -14.41
C ARG A 7 0.09 0.13 -14.51
N VAL A 8 -1.07 -0.46 -14.43
CA VAL A 8 -1.30 -1.89 -14.58
C VAL A 8 -2.10 -2.09 -15.85
N SER A 9 -1.71 -3.05 -16.71
CA SER A 9 -2.37 -3.29 -18.00
C SER A 9 -2.62 -4.78 -18.20
N GLY A 10 -3.88 -5.17 -18.27
CA GLY A 10 -4.33 -6.53 -18.57
C GLY A 10 -3.81 -7.59 -17.63
N LEU A 11 -3.55 -7.26 -16.36
CA LEU A 11 -2.82 -8.10 -15.40
C LEU A 11 -3.61 -9.35 -15.05
N ARG A 12 -3.01 -10.53 -15.24
CA ARG A 12 -3.60 -11.84 -14.89
C ARG A 12 -2.69 -12.60 -13.96
N TYR A 13 -3.28 -13.23 -12.95
CA TYR A 13 -2.56 -14.07 -12.00
C TYR A 13 -3.39 -15.30 -11.62
N THR A 14 -2.74 -16.46 -11.61
CA THR A 14 -3.35 -17.75 -11.27
C THR A 14 -2.58 -18.40 -10.14
N VAL A 15 -3.27 -18.95 -9.16
CA VAL A 15 -2.70 -19.74 -8.07
C VAL A 15 -3.53 -21.00 -7.87
N GLY A 16 -2.86 -22.17 -7.80
CA GLY A 16 -3.55 -23.46 -7.63
C GLY A 16 -4.60 -23.75 -8.72
N GLY A 17 -4.40 -23.29 -9.95
CA GLY A 17 -5.36 -23.46 -11.05
C GLY A 17 -6.55 -22.47 -11.03
N VAL A 18 -6.64 -21.59 -10.02
CA VAL A 18 -7.69 -20.57 -9.91
C VAL A 18 -7.18 -19.22 -10.38
N GLU A 19 -7.84 -18.60 -11.35
CA GLU A 19 -7.51 -17.27 -11.83
C GLU A 19 -8.02 -16.21 -10.83
N VAL A 20 -7.09 -15.55 -10.10
CA VAL A 20 -7.38 -14.55 -9.08
C VAL A 20 -7.48 -13.16 -9.70
N LEU A 21 -6.54 -12.80 -10.59
CA LEU A 21 -6.60 -11.56 -11.38
C LEU A 21 -6.94 -11.94 -12.83
N LYS A 22 -7.95 -11.28 -13.39
CA LYS A 22 -8.59 -11.65 -14.65
C LYS A 22 -8.53 -10.54 -15.69
N GLY A 23 -7.35 -9.92 -15.83
CA GLY A 23 -7.15 -8.80 -16.73
C GLY A 23 -7.47 -7.47 -16.05
N ILE A 24 -6.73 -7.14 -14.98
CA ILE A 24 -6.85 -5.86 -14.27
C ILE A 24 -6.17 -4.76 -15.09
N ASP A 25 -6.89 -3.67 -15.29
CA ASP A 25 -6.37 -2.38 -15.76
C ASP A 25 -6.54 -1.35 -14.65
N ALA A 26 -5.45 -0.68 -14.26
CA ALA A 26 -5.47 0.29 -13.16
C ALA A 26 -4.40 1.37 -13.36
N VAL A 27 -4.72 2.58 -12.87
CA VAL A 27 -3.81 3.72 -12.89
C VAL A 27 -3.71 4.28 -11.47
N MET A 28 -2.49 4.45 -10.95
CA MET A 28 -2.21 5.11 -9.69
C MET A 28 -1.44 6.40 -10.01
N PRO A 29 -2.11 7.56 -9.87
CA PRO A 29 -1.48 8.86 -10.13
C PRO A 29 -0.32 9.13 -9.17
N ARG A 30 0.61 10.01 -9.60
CA ARG A 30 1.75 10.42 -8.76
C ARG A 30 1.27 11.23 -7.56
N ASP A 31 1.99 11.07 -6.45
CA ASP A 31 1.88 11.90 -5.25
C ASP A 31 0.46 11.98 -4.68
N LEU A 32 -0.33 10.94 -4.97
CA LEU A 32 -1.70 10.77 -4.49
C LEU A 32 -1.86 9.49 -3.67
N ILE A 33 -2.90 9.47 -2.84
CA ILE A 33 -3.36 8.28 -2.13
C ILE A 33 -4.43 7.60 -2.98
N THR A 34 -4.10 6.46 -3.57
CA THR A 34 -5.05 5.60 -4.29
C THR A 34 -5.58 4.52 -3.36
N SER A 35 -6.88 4.48 -3.12
CA SER A 35 -7.53 3.39 -2.39
C SER A 35 -8.03 2.32 -3.35
N VAL A 36 -7.58 1.06 -3.15
CA VAL A 36 -8.09 -0.12 -3.85
C VAL A 36 -9.16 -0.76 -2.99
N VAL A 37 -10.39 -0.73 -3.48
CA VAL A 37 -11.60 -1.15 -2.74
C VAL A 37 -12.28 -2.33 -3.44
N GLY A 38 -13.16 -3.02 -2.73
CA GLY A 38 -13.93 -4.14 -3.28
C GLY A 38 -14.22 -5.23 -2.25
N PRO A 39 -15.05 -6.22 -2.60
CA PRO A 39 -15.40 -7.34 -1.72
C PRO A 39 -14.17 -8.13 -1.24
N SER A 40 -14.35 -8.89 -0.14
CA SER A 40 -13.33 -9.85 0.29
C SER A 40 -13.09 -10.89 -0.81
N GLY A 41 -11.82 -11.29 -1.00
CA GLY A 41 -11.46 -12.24 -2.06
C GLY A 41 -11.45 -11.67 -3.48
N ALA A 42 -11.69 -10.38 -3.69
CA ALA A 42 -11.70 -9.76 -5.03
C ALA A 42 -10.33 -9.70 -5.72
N GLY A 43 -9.23 -10.02 -5.04
CA GLY A 43 -7.87 -9.98 -5.59
C GLY A 43 -7.06 -8.73 -5.23
N LYS A 44 -7.54 -7.86 -4.34
CA LYS A 44 -6.90 -6.59 -3.98
C LYS A 44 -5.47 -6.76 -3.46
N SER A 45 -5.26 -7.61 -2.45
CA SER A 45 -3.92 -7.90 -1.89
C SER A 45 -3.01 -8.57 -2.93
N THR A 46 -3.57 -9.40 -3.81
CA THR A 46 -2.83 -10.01 -4.91
C THR A 46 -2.37 -8.97 -5.93
N LEU A 47 -3.22 -7.98 -6.23
CA LEU A 47 -2.84 -6.83 -7.08
C LEU A 47 -1.66 -6.07 -6.49
N LEU A 48 -1.69 -5.72 -5.18
CA LEU A 48 -0.56 -5.05 -4.54
C LEU A 48 0.73 -5.88 -4.63
N ARG A 49 0.63 -7.18 -4.34
CA ARG A 49 1.79 -8.10 -4.42
C ARG A 49 2.32 -8.26 -5.85
N ALA A 50 1.48 -8.14 -6.86
CA ALA A 50 1.92 -8.16 -8.26
C ALA A 50 2.63 -6.85 -8.65
N ILE A 51 2.22 -5.70 -8.11
CA ILE A 51 2.84 -4.40 -8.38
C ILE A 51 4.32 -4.39 -7.97
N ASN A 52 4.69 -4.99 -6.84
CA ASN A 52 6.09 -5.09 -6.40
C ASN A 52 6.74 -6.47 -6.66
N ARG A 53 6.12 -7.28 -7.54
CA ARG A 53 6.60 -8.60 -7.95
C ARG A 53 6.88 -9.55 -6.79
N LEU A 54 6.06 -9.53 -5.73
CA LEU A 54 5.98 -10.61 -4.74
C LEU A 54 5.24 -11.83 -5.31
N VAL A 55 4.41 -11.62 -6.32
CA VAL A 55 3.83 -12.66 -7.18
C VAL A 55 4.06 -12.28 -8.63
N GLU A 56 4.38 -13.27 -9.47
CA GLU A 56 4.62 -13.03 -10.89
C GLU A 56 3.31 -13.24 -11.68
N PRO A 57 2.84 -12.24 -12.43
CA PRO A 57 1.65 -12.39 -13.27
C PRO A 57 1.89 -13.38 -14.40
N VAL A 58 0.84 -14.09 -14.81
CA VAL A 58 0.88 -15.02 -15.97
C VAL A 58 0.70 -14.27 -17.30
N ALA A 59 0.10 -13.08 -17.26
CA ALA A 59 -0.05 -12.19 -18.41
C ALA A 59 -0.32 -10.75 -17.95
N GLY A 60 -0.16 -9.80 -18.87
CA GLY A 60 -0.26 -8.37 -18.60
C GLY A 60 1.06 -7.81 -18.09
N GLU A 61 1.07 -6.51 -17.76
CA GLU A 61 2.29 -5.81 -17.35
C GLU A 61 1.98 -4.72 -16.32
N VAL A 62 2.92 -4.53 -15.39
CA VAL A 62 2.96 -3.40 -14.48
C VAL A 62 4.04 -2.43 -14.94
N TYR A 63 3.71 -1.16 -14.96
CA TYR A 63 4.67 -0.10 -15.33
C TYR A 63 4.91 0.81 -14.12
N LEU A 64 6.16 1.08 -13.82
CA LEU A 64 6.61 2.10 -12.88
C LEU A 64 7.26 3.23 -13.66
N ASP A 65 6.72 4.45 -13.60
CA ASP A 65 7.18 5.60 -14.39
C ASP A 65 7.25 5.32 -15.90
N GLY A 66 6.27 4.59 -16.42
CA GLY A 66 6.19 4.18 -17.82
C GLY A 66 7.14 3.05 -18.24
N ARG A 67 7.99 2.54 -17.33
CA ARG A 67 8.89 1.41 -17.59
C ARG A 67 8.29 0.09 -17.12
N PRO A 68 8.31 -0.98 -17.91
CA PRO A 68 7.79 -2.28 -17.52
C PRO A 68 8.61 -2.85 -16.33
N THR A 69 7.91 -3.34 -15.32
CA THR A 69 8.57 -3.89 -14.12
C THR A 69 9.14 -5.29 -14.35
N SER A 70 8.65 -6.01 -15.34
CA SER A 70 9.15 -7.33 -15.74
C SER A 70 10.63 -7.30 -16.13
N GLY A 71 11.11 -6.19 -16.68
CA GLY A 71 12.52 -5.96 -17.04
C GLY A 71 13.41 -5.42 -15.90
N MET A 72 12.87 -5.14 -14.71
CA MET A 72 13.62 -4.61 -13.58
C MET A 72 14.16 -5.75 -12.70
N ASP A 73 15.29 -5.52 -12.03
CA ASP A 73 15.72 -6.38 -10.93
C ASP A 73 14.68 -6.32 -9.79
N PRO A 74 14.18 -7.47 -9.29
CA PRO A 74 13.15 -7.49 -8.25
C PRO A 74 13.55 -6.80 -6.94
N LEU A 75 14.83 -6.81 -6.57
CA LEU A 75 15.32 -6.14 -5.37
C LEU A 75 15.35 -4.62 -5.57
N GLU A 76 15.75 -4.16 -6.76
CA GLU A 76 15.69 -2.75 -7.12
C GLU A 76 14.25 -2.24 -7.12
N LEU A 77 13.33 -2.99 -7.76
CA LEU A 77 11.91 -2.64 -7.77
C LEU A 77 11.36 -2.52 -6.35
N ARG A 78 11.64 -3.49 -5.47
CA ARG A 78 11.11 -3.51 -4.09
C ARG A 78 11.73 -2.44 -3.17
N ARG A 79 12.87 -1.88 -3.54
CA ARG A 79 13.39 -0.66 -2.88
C ARG A 79 12.58 0.57 -3.25
N ARG A 80 12.21 0.71 -4.54
CA ARG A 80 11.40 1.83 -5.05
C ARG A 80 9.91 1.69 -4.70
N VAL A 81 9.42 0.46 -4.57
CA VAL A 81 8.02 0.12 -4.27
C VAL A 81 7.97 -0.66 -2.96
N GLY A 82 7.92 0.07 -1.85
CA GLY A 82 7.83 -0.50 -0.50
C GLY A 82 6.45 -1.12 -0.23
N MET A 83 6.40 -2.08 0.70
CA MET A 83 5.14 -2.70 1.10
C MET A 83 5.01 -2.82 2.61
N VAL A 84 3.84 -2.43 3.11
CA VAL A 84 3.36 -2.62 4.47
C VAL A 84 2.23 -3.64 4.45
N PHE A 85 2.40 -4.74 5.18
CA PHE A 85 1.43 -5.83 5.24
C PHE A 85 0.34 -5.57 6.29
N GLN A 86 -0.76 -6.26 6.15
CA GLN A 86 -1.90 -6.22 7.07
C GLN A 86 -1.49 -6.57 8.52
N LEU A 87 -0.71 -7.62 8.69
CA LEU A 87 -0.14 -8.00 9.98
C LEU A 87 1.33 -7.56 10.01
N PRO A 88 1.74 -6.77 11.02
CA PRO A 88 3.13 -6.36 11.16
C PRO A 88 4.02 -7.59 11.39
N ALA A 89 4.97 -7.82 10.51
CA ALA A 89 6.03 -8.82 10.69
C ALA A 89 7.34 -8.07 11.01
N LEU A 90 7.64 -7.93 12.30
CA LEU A 90 8.84 -7.23 12.76
C LEU A 90 9.97 -8.25 12.99
N PHE A 91 11.12 -7.98 12.40
CA PHE A 91 12.32 -8.80 12.51
C PHE A 91 13.36 -8.08 13.37
N GLY A 92 14.18 -8.86 14.09
CA GLY A 92 15.20 -8.32 14.97
C GLY A 92 14.84 -8.42 16.45
N VAL A 93 15.79 -8.09 17.31
CA VAL A 93 15.67 -8.15 18.77
C VAL A 93 15.14 -6.82 19.32
N THR A 94 15.45 -5.72 18.63
CA THR A 94 15.12 -4.36 19.03
C THR A 94 14.25 -3.68 17.97
N VAL A 95 13.56 -2.61 18.37
CA VAL A 95 12.83 -1.71 17.46
C VAL A 95 13.77 -1.15 16.40
N GLU A 96 14.98 -0.77 16.77
CA GLU A 96 16.00 -0.31 15.82
C GLU A 96 16.34 -1.36 14.78
N ASP A 97 16.55 -2.62 15.19
CA ASP A 97 16.80 -3.72 14.26
C ASP A 97 15.64 -3.91 13.31
N ALA A 98 14.40 -3.84 13.83
CA ALA A 98 13.19 -3.99 13.02
C ALA A 98 13.06 -2.89 11.94
N VAL A 99 13.34 -1.63 12.30
CA VAL A 99 13.33 -0.50 11.37
C VAL A 99 14.43 -0.61 10.32
N LEU A 100 15.65 -0.93 10.74
CA LEU A 100 16.83 -0.95 9.88
C LEU A 100 17.02 -2.27 9.12
N TYR A 101 16.17 -3.26 9.33
CA TYR A 101 16.33 -4.60 8.75
C TYR A 101 16.56 -4.58 7.23
N GLY A 102 15.66 -3.93 6.49
CA GLY A 102 15.73 -3.89 5.03
C GLY A 102 16.91 -3.08 4.50
N VAL A 103 17.22 -1.95 5.14
CA VAL A 103 18.32 -1.07 4.70
C VAL A 103 19.67 -1.71 4.97
N ARG A 104 19.82 -2.45 6.08
CA ARG A 104 21.03 -3.22 6.38
C ARG A 104 21.27 -4.37 5.37
N LEU A 105 20.20 -5.08 4.99
CA LEU A 105 20.29 -6.10 3.92
C LEU A 105 20.69 -5.49 2.57
N ALA A 106 20.33 -4.24 2.32
CA ALA A 106 20.74 -3.49 1.13
C ALA A 106 22.19 -2.95 1.21
N GLY A 107 22.93 -3.22 2.30
CA GLY A 107 24.27 -2.68 2.52
C GLY A 107 24.30 -1.16 2.74
N ARG A 108 23.17 -0.57 3.17
CA ARG A 108 23.01 0.88 3.39
C ARG A 108 22.80 1.17 4.88
N ASN A 109 22.90 2.43 5.24
CA ASN A 109 22.62 2.92 6.58
C ASN A 109 21.48 3.93 6.54
N ALA A 110 20.72 4.00 7.65
CA ALA A 110 19.69 5.02 7.86
C ALA A 110 19.63 5.40 9.35
N ASP A 111 19.03 6.54 9.65
CA ASP A 111 18.80 7.00 11.01
C ASP A 111 17.45 6.45 11.51
N ALA A 112 17.50 5.47 12.40
CA ALA A 112 16.30 4.85 12.97
C ALA A 112 15.49 5.85 13.82
N ALA A 113 16.12 6.81 14.50
CA ALA A 113 15.40 7.80 15.30
C ALA A 113 14.57 8.71 14.42
N ARG A 114 15.15 9.22 13.33
CA ARG A 114 14.44 10.02 12.31
C ARG A 114 13.30 9.23 11.66
N LEU A 115 13.51 7.97 11.31
CA LEU A 115 12.49 7.13 10.70
C LEU A 115 11.31 6.87 11.64
N LEU A 116 11.59 6.63 12.92
CA LEU A 116 10.56 6.49 13.95
C LEU A 116 9.80 7.80 14.16
N GLU A 117 10.48 8.93 14.19
CA GLU A 117 9.84 10.26 14.26
C GLU A 117 8.90 10.47 13.06
N MET A 118 9.38 10.19 11.84
CA MET A 118 8.55 10.25 10.61
C MET A 118 7.32 9.34 10.67
N ALA A 119 7.39 8.21 11.40
CA ALA A 119 6.26 7.31 11.62
C ALA A 119 5.39 7.69 12.84
N GLY A 120 5.57 8.89 13.40
CA GLY A 120 4.82 9.37 14.57
C GLY A 120 5.15 8.61 15.85
N LEU A 121 6.38 8.11 15.98
CA LEU A 121 6.89 7.34 17.13
C LEU A 121 8.07 8.05 17.79
N ALA A 122 8.09 9.39 17.78
CA ALA A 122 9.10 10.17 18.50
C ALA A 122 9.15 9.75 19.98
N GLY A 123 10.37 9.51 20.49
CA GLY A 123 10.57 9.09 21.88
C GLY A 123 10.33 7.60 22.17
N LEU A 124 9.95 6.80 21.18
CA LEU A 124 9.90 5.33 21.37
C LEU A 124 11.31 4.79 21.61
N GLY A 125 11.51 4.04 22.72
CA GLY A 125 12.78 3.39 23.03
C GLY A 125 13.21 2.44 21.92
N ARG A 126 14.35 2.71 21.29
CA ARG A 126 14.86 1.94 20.14
C ARG A 126 15.40 0.57 20.52
N ASP A 127 15.77 0.39 21.76
CA ASP A 127 16.24 -0.83 22.39
C ASP A 127 15.11 -1.77 22.87
N ARG A 128 13.86 -1.33 22.83
CA ARG A 128 12.71 -2.15 23.22
C ARG A 128 12.52 -3.35 22.29
N ASP A 129 12.01 -4.44 22.87
CA ASP A 129 11.52 -5.60 22.09
C ASP A 129 10.31 -5.16 21.24
N PRO A 130 10.34 -5.29 19.91
CA PRO A 130 9.23 -4.91 19.04
C PRO A 130 7.94 -5.69 19.34
N ARG A 131 8.02 -6.86 19.95
CA ARG A 131 6.85 -7.67 20.36
C ARG A 131 6.13 -7.10 21.57
N SER A 132 6.78 -6.20 22.34
CA SER A 132 6.17 -5.52 23.49
C SER A 132 5.31 -4.32 23.09
N LEU A 133 5.33 -3.93 21.82
CA LEU A 133 4.59 -2.79 21.29
C LEU A 133 3.11 -3.13 21.07
N SER A 134 2.23 -2.14 21.21
CA SER A 134 0.85 -2.26 20.75
C SER A 134 0.79 -2.51 19.24
N VAL A 135 -0.31 -3.11 18.75
CA VAL A 135 -0.48 -3.41 17.31
C VAL A 135 -0.35 -2.14 16.46
N GLY A 136 -0.86 -1.00 16.94
CA GLY A 136 -0.74 0.28 16.24
C GLY A 136 0.69 0.83 16.22
N GLU A 137 1.50 0.61 17.26
CA GLU A 137 2.93 0.95 17.25
C GLU A 137 3.70 0.03 16.33
N GLN A 138 3.44 -1.29 16.36
CA GLN A 138 4.05 -2.27 15.45
C GLN A 138 3.77 -1.92 13.98
N GLN A 139 2.55 -1.48 13.68
CA GLN A 139 2.19 -1.06 12.32
C GLN A 139 2.98 0.18 11.89
N ARG A 140 3.14 1.18 12.77
CA ARG A 140 3.94 2.37 12.47
C ARG A 140 5.44 2.06 12.40
N VAL A 141 5.96 1.11 13.18
CA VAL A 141 7.33 0.59 13.01
C VAL A 141 7.49 -0.09 11.64
N SER A 142 6.47 -0.83 11.17
CA SER A 142 6.47 -1.41 9.81
C SER A 142 6.49 -0.34 8.71
N ILE A 143 5.80 0.78 8.92
CA ILE A 143 5.86 1.94 8.02
C ILE A 143 7.27 2.56 8.05
N ALA A 144 7.84 2.81 9.24
CA ALA A 144 9.20 3.32 9.38
C ALA A 144 10.23 2.44 8.66
N ARG A 145 10.11 1.12 8.77
CA ARG A 145 10.94 0.15 8.05
C ARG A 145 10.81 0.28 6.53
N ALA A 146 9.61 0.45 6.03
CA ALA A 146 9.39 0.63 4.59
C ALA A 146 10.00 1.95 4.10
N LEU A 147 9.88 3.03 4.87
CA LEU A 147 10.47 4.33 4.56
C LEU A 147 12.01 4.34 4.58
N ALA A 148 12.64 3.41 5.32
CA ALA A 148 14.10 3.33 5.42
C ALA A 148 14.81 3.10 4.07
N LEU A 149 14.10 2.58 3.08
CA LEU A 149 14.60 2.39 1.71
C LEU A 149 14.30 3.56 0.77
N GLU A 150 13.67 4.63 1.29
CA GLU A 150 13.29 5.83 0.54
C GLU A 150 12.45 5.49 -0.71
N PRO A 151 11.32 4.77 -0.55
CA PRO A 151 10.52 4.34 -1.67
C PRO A 151 9.82 5.51 -2.36
N GLU A 152 9.54 5.36 -3.65
CA GLU A 152 8.72 6.30 -4.44
C GLU A 152 7.22 5.93 -4.34
N VAL A 153 6.93 4.65 -4.08
CA VAL A 153 5.59 4.11 -3.92
C VAL A 153 5.52 3.32 -2.62
N LEU A 154 4.48 3.54 -1.82
CA LEU A 154 4.18 2.75 -0.63
C LEU A 154 2.87 1.99 -0.82
N LEU A 155 2.97 0.67 -0.92
CA LEU A 155 1.82 -0.23 -0.96
C LEU A 155 1.43 -0.61 0.47
N MET A 156 0.15 -0.53 0.80
CA MET A 156 -0.37 -0.82 2.14
C MET A 156 -1.57 -1.77 2.05
N ASP A 157 -1.38 -3.00 2.51
CA ASP A 157 -2.42 -4.04 2.47
C ASP A 157 -3.20 -4.02 3.79
N GLU A 158 -4.37 -3.39 3.82
CA GLU A 158 -5.26 -3.24 4.99
C GLU A 158 -4.55 -2.82 6.30
N PRO A 159 -3.73 -1.75 6.31
CA PRO A 159 -2.81 -1.43 7.41
C PRO A 159 -3.52 -1.07 8.73
N THR A 160 -4.83 -0.89 8.71
CA THR A 160 -5.61 -0.41 9.86
C THR A 160 -6.69 -1.39 10.32
N SER A 161 -6.79 -2.57 9.68
CA SER A 161 -7.89 -3.51 9.92
C SER A 161 -7.93 -4.09 11.35
N ALA A 162 -6.77 -4.21 12.00
CA ALA A 162 -6.63 -4.73 13.37
C ALA A 162 -6.51 -3.63 14.44
N LEU A 163 -6.73 -2.35 14.09
CA LEU A 163 -6.53 -1.20 14.96
C LEU A 163 -7.84 -0.69 15.55
N ASP A 164 -7.77 -0.20 16.79
CA ASP A 164 -8.83 0.61 17.36
C ASP A 164 -8.97 1.96 16.62
N GLU A 165 -10.07 2.67 16.84
CA GLU A 165 -10.37 3.91 16.13
C GLU A 165 -9.29 4.98 16.33
N ALA A 166 -8.71 5.11 17.52
CA ALA A 166 -7.69 6.12 17.81
C ALA A 166 -6.37 5.78 17.10
N ALA A 167 -5.95 4.52 17.09
CA ALA A 167 -4.75 4.06 16.37
C ALA A 167 -4.94 4.15 14.86
N ARG A 168 -6.15 3.83 14.36
CA ARG A 168 -6.53 3.98 12.94
C ARG A 168 -6.36 5.42 12.49
N ARG A 169 -6.93 6.39 13.22
CA ARG A 169 -6.82 7.82 12.90
C ARG A 169 -5.36 8.27 12.83
N ARG A 170 -4.53 7.84 13.78
CA ARG A 170 -3.08 8.16 13.76
C ARG A 170 -2.39 7.63 12.50
N VAL A 171 -2.73 6.43 12.03
CA VAL A 171 -2.17 5.88 10.77
C VAL A 171 -2.72 6.64 9.56
N GLU A 172 -3.99 7.02 9.53
CA GLU A 172 -4.60 7.83 8.47
C GLU A 172 -3.91 9.20 8.35
N ASP A 173 -3.70 9.87 9.47
CA ASP A 173 -3.01 11.18 9.48
C ASP A 173 -1.56 11.04 9.04
N LEU A 174 -0.85 10.00 9.51
CA LEU A 174 0.50 9.69 9.07
C LEU A 174 0.57 9.46 7.56
N VAL A 175 -0.36 8.70 6.97
CA VAL A 175 -0.40 8.44 5.53
C VAL A 175 -0.54 9.72 4.73
N LYS A 176 -1.43 10.64 5.16
CA LYS A 176 -1.56 11.98 4.54
C LYS A 176 -0.28 12.79 4.66
N GLU A 177 0.31 12.82 5.86
CA GLU A 177 1.55 13.55 6.11
C GLU A 177 2.71 13.04 5.25
N LEU A 178 2.85 11.72 5.08
CA LEU A 178 3.87 11.12 4.22
C LEU A 178 3.67 11.51 2.74
N ARG A 179 2.43 11.49 2.23
CA ARG A 179 2.12 11.99 0.89
C ARG A 179 2.51 13.46 0.75
N ASP A 180 2.06 14.32 1.69
CA ASP A 180 2.21 15.78 1.58
C ASP A 180 3.67 16.24 1.71
N ARG A 181 4.44 15.62 2.63
CA ARG A 181 5.82 16.04 2.93
C ARG A 181 6.87 15.39 2.05
N LEU A 182 6.62 14.17 1.58
CA LEU A 182 7.61 13.39 0.83
C LEU A 182 7.26 13.25 -0.66
N GLY A 183 6.08 13.70 -1.12
CA GLY A 183 5.60 13.43 -2.46
C GLY A 183 5.43 11.93 -2.71
N LEU A 184 5.08 11.16 -1.67
CA LEU A 184 5.01 9.71 -1.76
C LEU A 184 3.69 9.29 -2.43
N THR A 185 3.79 8.49 -3.47
CA THR A 185 2.61 7.84 -4.05
C THR A 185 2.20 6.67 -3.16
N ILE A 186 0.96 6.65 -2.69
CA ILE A 186 0.48 5.63 -1.76
C ILE A 186 -0.66 4.84 -2.41
N VAL A 187 -0.58 3.52 -2.33
CA VAL A 187 -1.65 2.62 -2.79
C VAL A 187 -2.09 1.77 -1.61
N MET A 188 -3.32 1.97 -1.14
CA MET A 188 -3.82 1.32 0.05
C MET A 188 -5.06 0.49 -0.23
N VAL A 189 -5.06 -0.76 0.21
CA VAL A 189 -6.28 -1.58 0.28
C VAL A 189 -7.04 -1.22 1.55
N SER A 190 -8.33 -0.92 1.41
CA SER A 190 -9.25 -0.75 2.53
C SER A 190 -10.65 -1.25 2.17
N HIS A 191 -11.38 -1.71 3.17
CA HIS A 191 -12.81 -2.02 3.10
C HIS A 191 -13.66 -1.04 3.92
N ASP A 192 -13.04 -0.07 4.61
CA ASP A 192 -13.71 0.94 5.42
C ASP A 192 -14.04 2.18 4.55
N ILE A 193 -15.32 2.33 4.20
CA ILE A 193 -15.81 3.44 3.37
C ILE A 193 -15.50 4.80 4.01
N GLY A 194 -15.66 4.93 5.33
CA GLY A 194 -15.35 6.16 6.03
C GLY A 194 -13.85 6.51 6.00
N GLN A 195 -12.96 5.52 6.07
CA GLN A 195 -11.53 5.73 5.88
C GLN A 195 -11.23 6.22 4.46
N ILE A 196 -11.79 5.56 3.43
CA ILE A 196 -11.59 5.94 2.03
C ILE A 196 -12.01 7.39 1.79
N GLU A 197 -13.18 7.80 2.32
CA GLU A 197 -13.68 9.18 2.21
C GLU A 197 -12.73 10.21 2.84
N ARG A 198 -12.08 9.87 3.97
CA ARG A 198 -11.19 10.78 4.69
C ARG A 198 -9.83 10.97 4.06
N ILE A 199 -9.29 9.93 3.41
CA ILE A 199 -7.87 9.96 3.03
C ILE A 199 -7.59 9.71 1.54
N ALA A 200 -8.50 9.09 0.78
CA ALA A 200 -8.25 8.80 -0.62
C ALA A 200 -8.33 10.08 -1.49
N ASP A 201 -7.48 10.14 -2.49
CA ASP A 201 -7.58 11.10 -3.59
C ASP A 201 -8.16 10.42 -4.83
N HIS A 202 -7.83 9.13 -5.00
CA HIS A 202 -8.24 8.30 -6.12
C HIS A 202 -8.75 6.95 -5.62
N VAL A 203 -9.75 6.38 -6.27
CA VAL A 203 -10.38 5.11 -5.87
C VAL A 203 -10.43 4.16 -7.06
N ILE A 204 -9.98 2.92 -6.85
CA ILE A 204 -10.07 1.81 -7.81
C ILE A 204 -10.95 0.73 -7.22
N LEU A 205 -12.03 0.37 -7.89
CA LEU A 205 -12.92 -0.73 -7.49
C LEU A 205 -12.51 -2.02 -8.18
N VAL A 206 -12.19 -3.04 -7.40
CA VAL A 206 -11.87 -4.39 -7.87
C VAL A 206 -12.93 -5.36 -7.38
N ALA A 207 -13.53 -6.12 -8.29
CA ALA A 207 -14.47 -7.18 -7.95
C ALA A 207 -14.25 -8.41 -8.83
N ALA A 208 -14.36 -9.59 -8.24
CA ALA A 208 -14.20 -10.88 -8.93
C ALA A 208 -12.93 -10.99 -9.81
N GLY A 209 -11.83 -10.35 -9.39
CA GLY A 209 -10.56 -10.32 -10.10
C GLY A 209 -10.49 -9.34 -11.27
N ARG A 210 -11.44 -8.42 -11.41
CA ARG A 210 -11.52 -7.42 -12.49
C ARG A 210 -11.56 -6.00 -11.94
N SER A 211 -11.07 -5.05 -12.73
CA SER A 211 -11.25 -3.62 -12.48
C SER A 211 -12.67 -3.21 -12.91
N GLU A 212 -13.47 -2.73 -11.99
CA GLU A 212 -14.88 -2.34 -12.22
C GLU A 212 -15.02 -0.82 -12.45
N GLY A 213 -13.96 -0.07 -12.22
CA GLY A 213 -13.87 1.37 -12.49
C GLY A 213 -12.85 2.08 -11.60
N GLN A 214 -12.60 3.32 -11.96
CA GLN A 214 -11.65 4.21 -11.27
C GLN A 214 -12.20 5.64 -11.27
N TRP A 215 -12.08 6.34 -10.16
CA TRP A 215 -12.66 7.67 -9.96
C TRP A 215 -11.75 8.54 -9.09
N SER A 216 -11.92 9.86 -9.17
CA SER A 216 -11.53 10.74 -8.07
C SER A 216 -12.36 10.39 -6.82
N ARG A 217 -11.92 10.79 -5.62
CA ARG A 217 -12.71 10.62 -4.41
C ARG A 217 -14.12 11.23 -4.57
N GLU A 218 -14.19 12.47 -5.06
CA GLU A 218 -15.45 13.18 -5.25
C GLU A 218 -16.38 12.43 -6.21
N GLY A 219 -15.87 11.96 -7.35
CA GLY A 219 -16.63 11.18 -8.33
C GLY A 219 -17.14 9.87 -7.75
N PHE A 220 -16.31 9.16 -6.97
CA PHE A 220 -16.71 7.92 -6.31
C PHE A 220 -17.86 8.15 -5.31
N PHE A 221 -17.73 9.12 -4.39
CA PHE A 221 -18.72 9.38 -3.36
C PHE A 221 -19.96 10.12 -3.85
N SER A 222 -19.88 10.87 -4.95
CA SER A 222 -21.08 11.41 -5.63
C SER A 222 -21.87 10.31 -6.36
N GLY A 223 -21.33 9.09 -6.42
CA GLY A 223 -21.96 7.97 -7.11
C GLY A 223 -21.84 8.07 -8.63
N GLU A 224 -20.74 8.62 -9.14
CA GLU A 224 -20.44 8.63 -10.55
C GLU A 224 -20.31 7.19 -11.09
N GLY A 225 -21.30 6.78 -11.86
CA GLY A 225 -21.41 5.41 -12.35
C GLY A 225 -22.16 4.44 -11.40
N GLU A 226 -22.79 3.44 -12.00
CA GLU A 226 -23.62 2.45 -11.28
C GLU A 226 -22.79 1.63 -10.29
N ARG A 227 -21.55 1.28 -10.66
CA ARG A 227 -20.65 0.42 -9.85
C ARG A 227 -20.27 1.09 -8.53
N ALA A 228 -19.91 2.38 -8.55
CA ALA A 228 -19.61 3.13 -7.34
C ALA A 228 -20.82 3.17 -6.40
N ARG A 229 -22.01 3.52 -6.91
CA ARG A 229 -23.25 3.53 -6.11
C ARG A 229 -23.57 2.18 -5.48
N ARG A 230 -23.43 1.08 -6.23
CA ARG A 230 -23.70 -0.28 -5.71
C ARG A 230 -22.73 -0.66 -4.61
N PHE A 231 -21.45 -0.34 -4.76
CA PHE A 231 -20.45 -0.64 -3.74
C PHE A 231 -20.70 0.17 -2.46
N ILE A 232 -20.90 1.49 -2.56
CA ILE A 232 -21.17 2.37 -1.40
C ILE A 232 -22.43 1.92 -0.65
N SER A 233 -23.47 1.45 -1.37
CA SER A 233 -24.71 0.96 -0.76
C SER A 233 -24.64 -0.51 -0.27
N GLY A 234 -23.46 -1.15 -0.32
CA GLY A 234 -23.28 -2.54 0.12
C GLY A 234 -23.99 -3.59 -0.77
N ARG A 235 -24.21 -3.29 -2.03
CA ARG A 235 -24.94 -4.15 -3.00
C ARG A 235 -24.03 -4.78 -4.05
N LEU A 236 -22.71 -4.75 -3.84
CA LEU A 236 -21.73 -5.29 -4.79
C LEU A 236 -21.12 -6.58 -4.27
#